data_a2f510c60c86c09c277ffc92403a2ca3
#
_entry.id   a2f510c60c86c09c277ffc92403a2ca3
#
_cell.length_a   1.000
_cell.length_b   1.000
_cell.length_c   1.000
_cell.angle_alpha   90.00
_cell.angle_beta   90.00
_cell.angle_gamma   90.00
#
_symmetry.space_group_name_H-M   'P 1'
#
loop_
_entity.id
_entity.type
_entity.pdbx_description
1 polymer ?
#
loop_
_entity_poly.entity_id
_entity_poly.type
_entity_poly.pdbx_seq_one_letter_code
_entity_poly.pdbx_strand_id
1 'polypeptide(L)'
;LLKLSSKQYYCQDCKKTTTEKLIDKKEKKQKTKNFTQTIIDTLQENVNYSMIARTHKISVSNVIRCFDEVSKQIEISKDKDKIKHISIDELRFVKSKQANYQFIIVDTTTRKIQEILQDRKQSVIKEHLKDNYKNIQTVSQDLWKPYKTVVKSLYEEVEIIPDRFHVVRQFTWAFTRERIKLQKKKE
;
A
#
# COMPACT_ATOMS: atom_id res chain seq x y z
N LEU A 1 14.76 -19.73 18.91
CA LEU A 1 13.36 -19.74 19.33
C LEU A 1 13.33 -19.94 20.86
N LEU A 2 12.93 -18.95 21.63
CA LEU A 2 12.68 -19.07 23.06
C LEU A 2 11.38 -19.87 23.24
N LYS A 3 11.46 -21.00 23.91
CA LYS A 3 10.28 -21.72 24.36
C LYS A 3 9.91 -21.18 25.75
N LEU A 4 8.77 -20.54 25.85
CA LEU A 4 8.20 -20.12 27.14
C LEU A 4 7.25 -21.20 27.62
N SER A 5 7.52 -21.76 28.80
CA SER A 5 6.61 -22.66 29.51
C SER A 5 5.75 -21.86 30.49
N SER A 6 4.46 -22.07 30.49
CA SER A 6 3.55 -21.51 31.49
C SER A 6 2.98 -22.63 32.33
N LYS A 7 2.87 -22.44 33.65
CA LYS A 7 2.29 -23.42 34.58
C LYS A 7 0.78 -23.30 34.58
N GLN A 8 0.12 -24.44 34.67
CA GLN A 8 -1.31 -24.53 34.89
C GLN A 8 -1.57 -24.97 36.32
N TYR A 9 -2.47 -24.29 36.99
CA TYR A 9 -2.87 -24.55 38.36
C TYR A 9 -4.34 -24.99 38.36
N TYR A 10 -4.66 -26.08 39.02
CA TYR A 10 -6.01 -26.55 39.22
C TYR A 10 -6.43 -26.32 40.66
N CYS A 11 -7.55 -25.61 40.87
CA CYS A 11 -8.12 -25.42 42.19
C CYS A 11 -9.04 -26.60 42.54
N GLN A 12 -8.75 -27.28 43.66
CA GLN A 12 -9.57 -28.42 44.10
C GLN A 12 -10.96 -28.00 44.59
N ASP A 13 -11.08 -26.80 45.15
CA ASP A 13 -12.34 -26.31 45.72
C ASP A 13 -13.31 -25.81 44.64
N CYS A 14 -12.85 -24.93 43.75
CA CYS A 14 -13.73 -24.38 42.72
C CYS A 14 -13.69 -25.13 41.39
N LYS A 15 -12.90 -26.21 41.27
CA LYS A 15 -12.74 -27.06 40.06
C LYS A 15 -12.31 -26.27 38.81
N LYS A 16 -11.72 -25.09 38.98
CA LYS A 16 -11.26 -24.23 37.85
C LYS A 16 -9.78 -24.38 37.62
N THR A 17 -9.39 -24.36 36.33
CA THR A 17 -7.99 -24.32 35.90
C THR A 17 -7.60 -22.89 35.60
N THR A 18 -6.47 -22.43 36.17
CA THR A 18 -5.89 -21.11 35.93
C THR A 18 -4.50 -21.29 35.34
N THR A 19 -4.17 -20.52 34.32
CA THR A 19 -2.85 -20.53 33.68
C THR A 19 -2.06 -19.30 34.10
N GLU A 20 -0.79 -19.50 34.41
CA GLU A 20 0.13 -18.42 34.75
C GLU A 20 0.16 -17.33 33.66
N LYS A 21 0.02 -16.05 34.05
CA LYS A 21 0.10 -14.92 33.13
C LYS A 21 1.55 -14.57 32.88
N LEU A 22 1.99 -14.77 31.64
CA LEU A 22 3.32 -14.32 31.22
C LEU A 22 3.27 -12.84 30.81
N ILE A 23 4.20 -12.05 31.33
CA ILE A 23 4.24 -10.57 31.14
C ILE A 23 4.23 -10.17 29.67
N ASP A 24 4.92 -10.92 28.82
CA ASP A 24 5.10 -10.62 27.40
C ASP A 24 4.07 -11.26 26.46
N LYS A 25 3.10 -11.99 27.02
CA LYS A 25 2.10 -12.73 26.24
C LYS A 25 0.73 -12.08 26.37
N LYS A 26 0.12 -11.71 25.26
CA LYS A 26 -1.31 -11.34 25.26
C LYS A 26 -2.16 -12.56 25.65
N GLU A 27 -3.19 -12.36 26.45
CA GLU A 27 -4.11 -13.43 26.82
C GLU A 27 -4.63 -14.16 25.57
N LYS A 28 -4.64 -15.50 25.63
CA LYS A 28 -5.07 -16.41 24.55
C LYS A 28 -4.22 -16.40 23.27
N LYS A 29 -3.06 -15.71 23.22
CA LYS A 29 -2.17 -15.76 22.06
C LYS A 29 -0.95 -16.63 22.31
N GLN A 30 -0.48 -17.32 21.26
CA GLN A 30 0.70 -18.21 21.32
C GLN A 30 2.03 -17.47 21.09
N LYS A 31 1.99 -16.16 20.87
CA LYS A 31 3.16 -15.34 20.51
C LYS A 31 3.37 -14.21 21.50
N THR A 32 4.63 -13.87 21.74
CA THR A 32 5.00 -12.70 22.54
C THR A 32 4.80 -11.41 21.73
N LYS A 33 4.69 -10.28 22.44
CA LYS A 33 4.63 -8.96 21.81
C LYS A 33 5.91 -8.67 21.00
N ASN A 34 7.07 -8.97 21.56
CA ASN A 34 8.37 -8.79 20.92
C ASN A 34 8.51 -9.59 19.62
N PHE A 35 8.03 -10.83 19.60
CA PHE A 35 8.05 -11.64 18.38
C PHE A 35 7.16 -11.04 17.28
N THR A 36 5.98 -10.54 17.65
CA THR A 36 5.11 -9.85 16.69
C THR A 36 5.79 -8.60 16.14
N GLN A 37 6.45 -7.81 17.00
CA GLN A 37 7.19 -6.62 16.57
C GLN A 37 8.32 -6.98 15.60
N THR A 38 9.11 -8.01 15.89
CA THR A 38 10.18 -8.46 14.98
C THR A 38 9.64 -8.83 13.59
N ILE A 39 8.46 -9.45 13.50
CA ILE A 39 7.82 -9.73 12.20
C ILE A 39 7.45 -8.44 11.48
N ILE A 40 6.94 -7.45 12.21
CA ILE A 40 6.55 -6.15 11.65
C ILE A 40 7.76 -5.41 11.13
N ASP A 41 8.85 -5.39 11.88
CA ASP A 41 10.10 -4.74 11.48
C ASP A 41 10.64 -5.40 10.19
N THR A 42 10.60 -6.73 10.11
CA THR A 42 10.98 -7.46 8.88
C THR A 42 10.04 -7.18 7.70
N LEU A 43 8.76 -6.87 7.95
CA LEU A 43 7.81 -6.48 6.89
C LEU A 43 8.11 -5.12 6.27
N GLN A 44 8.86 -4.26 6.96
CA GLN A 44 9.32 -2.97 6.40
C GLN A 44 10.48 -3.14 5.42
N GLU A 45 11.16 -4.26 5.46
CA GLU A 45 12.16 -4.63 4.48
C GLU A 45 11.47 -5.16 3.21
N ASN A 46 12.09 -5.00 2.03
CA ASN A 46 11.54 -5.47 0.75
C ASN A 46 11.56 -7.00 0.61
N VAL A 47 10.88 -7.70 1.52
CA VAL A 47 10.79 -9.16 1.58
C VAL A 47 9.35 -9.65 1.47
N ASN A 48 9.14 -10.78 0.82
CA ASN A 48 7.80 -11.35 0.70
C ASN A 48 7.40 -12.16 1.95
N TYR A 49 6.10 -12.34 2.16
CA TYR A 49 5.54 -13.06 3.31
C TYR A 49 6.08 -14.50 3.46
N SER A 50 6.34 -15.18 2.35
CA SER A 50 6.88 -16.54 2.36
C SER A 50 8.31 -16.59 2.90
N MET A 51 9.11 -15.58 2.59
CA MET A 51 10.46 -15.45 3.11
C MET A 51 10.45 -15.17 4.61
N ILE A 52 9.61 -14.23 5.07
CA ILE A 52 9.43 -13.93 6.49
C ILE A 52 8.98 -15.18 7.25
N ALA A 53 7.99 -15.88 6.72
CA ALA A 53 7.47 -17.12 7.31
C ALA A 53 8.57 -18.17 7.47
N ARG A 54 9.42 -18.34 6.47
CA ARG A 54 10.56 -19.27 6.48
C ARG A 54 11.63 -18.85 7.49
N THR A 55 12.02 -17.58 7.48
CA THR A 55 13.03 -17.04 8.41
C THR A 55 12.61 -17.20 9.87
N HIS A 56 11.37 -16.88 10.17
CA HIS A 56 10.85 -16.95 11.54
C HIS A 56 10.21 -18.30 11.91
N LYS A 57 10.26 -19.29 11.00
CA LYS A 57 9.69 -20.65 11.19
C LYS A 57 8.22 -20.65 11.63
N ILE A 58 7.41 -19.83 10.95
CA ILE A 58 5.96 -19.73 11.16
C ILE A 58 5.22 -19.90 9.83
N SER A 59 3.91 -20.07 9.88
CA SER A 59 3.11 -20.13 8.65
C SER A 59 2.92 -18.74 8.03
N VAL A 60 2.76 -18.69 6.71
CA VAL A 60 2.44 -17.45 5.97
C VAL A 60 1.18 -16.77 6.52
N SER A 61 0.16 -17.56 6.85
CA SER A 61 -1.08 -17.07 7.48
C SER A 61 -0.82 -16.35 8.81
N ASN A 62 0.22 -16.74 9.54
CA ASN A 62 0.61 -16.07 10.77
C ASN A 62 1.28 -14.72 10.49
N VAL A 63 2.07 -14.61 9.42
CA VAL A 63 2.66 -13.33 8.98
C VAL A 63 1.55 -12.36 8.56
N ILE A 64 0.62 -12.82 7.72
CA ILE A 64 -0.53 -12.02 7.27
C ILE A 64 -1.34 -11.51 8.47
N ARG A 65 -1.59 -12.36 9.45
CA ARG A 65 -2.34 -11.99 10.67
C ARG A 65 -1.62 -10.92 11.50
N CYS A 66 -0.28 -10.99 11.58
CA CYS A 66 0.50 -9.94 12.24
C CYS A 66 0.41 -8.62 11.47
N PHE A 67 0.47 -8.66 10.15
CA PHE A 67 0.29 -7.50 9.29
C PHE A 67 -1.10 -6.87 9.46
N ASP A 68 -2.17 -7.67 9.42
CA ASP A 68 -3.56 -7.20 9.57
C ASP A 68 -3.81 -6.55 10.94
N GLU A 69 -3.14 -7.03 11.99
CA GLU A 69 -3.26 -6.42 13.33
C GLU A 69 -2.63 -5.02 13.36
N VAL A 70 -1.53 -4.81 12.64
CA VAL A 70 -0.83 -3.53 12.61
C VAL A 70 -1.47 -2.57 11.63
N SER A 71 -1.86 -3.06 10.45
CA SER A 71 -2.51 -2.22 9.43
C SER A 71 -3.77 -1.52 9.95
N LYS A 72 -4.50 -2.15 10.88
CA LYS A 72 -5.66 -1.54 11.56
C LYS A 72 -5.31 -0.40 12.50
N GLN A 73 -4.03 -0.27 12.90
CA GLN A 73 -3.54 0.75 13.81
C GLN A 73 -2.85 1.91 13.08
N ILE A 74 -2.63 1.75 11.77
CA ILE A 74 -2.03 2.80 10.95
C ILE A 74 -3.10 3.86 10.70
N GLU A 75 -2.95 5.00 11.35
CA GLU A 75 -3.75 6.18 11.04
C GLU A 75 -3.15 6.88 9.82
N ILE A 76 -3.91 6.91 8.72
CA ILE A 76 -3.59 7.76 7.58
C ILE A 76 -3.88 9.21 7.99
N SER A 77 -2.94 10.10 7.74
CA SER A 77 -3.09 11.53 8.08
C SER A 77 -4.41 12.07 7.52
N LYS A 78 -5.26 12.60 8.40
CA LYS A 78 -6.56 13.19 8.02
C LYS A 78 -6.42 14.62 7.50
N ASP A 79 -5.26 15.25 7.67
CA ASP A 79 -5.02 16.65 7.30
C ASP A 79 -4.53 16.77 5.85
N LYS A 80 -5.43 16.46 4.92
CA LYS A 80 -5.17 16.49 3.48
C LYS A 80 -5.25 17.90 2.90
N ASP A 81 -5.81 18.86 3.64
CA ASP A 81 -5.93 20.26 3.22
C ASP A 81 -4.56 20.97 3.10
N LYS A 82 -3.53 20.45 3.75
CA LYS A 82 -2.15 20.95 3.66
C LYS A 82 -1.39 20.44 2.44
N ILE A 83 -1.90 19.43 1.76
CA ILE A 83 -1.24 18.82 0.61
C ILE A 83 -1.49 19.70 -0.61
N LYS A 84 -0.41 20.18 -1.21
CA LYS A 84 -0.44 21.05 -2.39
C LYS A 84 0.07 20.35 -3.65
N HIS A 85 0.90 19.34 -3.50
CA HIS A 85 1.61 18.69 -4.60
C HIS A 85 1.40 17.19 -4.53
N ILE A 86 0.71 16.62 -5.51
CA ILE A 86 0.43 15.19 -5.54
C ILE A 86 0.97 14.54 -6.82
N SER A 87 1.28 13.27 -6.71
CA SER A 87 1.46 12.37 -7.85
C SER A 87 0.33 11.36 -7.85
N ILE A 88 -0.23 11.12 -9.01
CA ILE A 88 -1.28 10.11 -9.22
C ILE A 88 -0.81 9.10 -10.26
N ASP A 89 -1.04 7.82 -9.97
CA ASP A 89 -0.65 6.71 -10.84
C ASP A 89 -1.59 5.51 -10.65
N GLU A 90 -1.42 4.49 -11.47
CA GLU A 90 -2.16 3.24 -11.40
C GLU A 90 -1.27 2.12 -10.87
N LEU A 91 -1.82 1.35 -9.94
CA LEU A 91 -1.19 0.14 -9.44
C LEU A 91 -2.03 -1.08 -9.81
N ARG A 92 -1.33 -2.16 -10.16
CA ARG A 92 -1.96 -3.46 -10.39
C ARG A 92 -1.51 -4.42 -9.31
N PHE A 93 -2.24 -4.46 -8.19
CA PHE A 93 -1.89 -5.35 -7.08
C PHE A 93 -2.50 -6.74 -7.21
N VAL A 94 -3.79 -6.81 -7.22
CA VAL A 94 -4.52 -8.09 -7.19
C VAL A 94 -5.67 -8.00 -8.18
N LYS A 95 -5.89 -9.08 -8.92
CA LYS A 95 -7.14 -9.23 -9.70
C LYS A 95 -8.29 -9.32 -8.71
N SER A 96 -8.93 -8.20 -8.41
CA SER A 96 -10.23 -8.23 -7.73
C SER A 96 -11.32 -8.47 -8.75
N LYS A 97 -12.46 -9.00 -8.29
CA LYS A 97 -13.65 -9.16 -9.16
C LYS A 97 -14.20 -7.80 -9.64
N GLN A 98 -13.80 -6.71 -9.00
CA GLN A 98 -14.36 -5.36 -9.21
C GLN A 98 -13.46 -4.44 -10.04
N ALA A 99 -12.12 -4.53 -9.89
CA ALA A 99 -11.20 -3.71 -10.67
C ALA A 99 -9.83 -4.38 -10.83
N ASN A 100 -9.24 -4.22 -12.02
CA ASN A 100 -7.89 -4.72 -12.31
C ASN A 100 -6.78 -3.76 -11.90
N TYR A 101 -7.11 -2.49 -11.66
CA TYR A 101 -6.18 -1.42 -11.35
C TYR A 101 -6.71 -0.60 -10.19
N GLN A 102 -5.84 -0.28 -9.27
CA GLN A 102 -6.06 0.64 -8.16
C GLN A 102 -5.44 1.99 -8.51
N PHE A 103 -6.05 3.05 -8.02
CA PHE A 103 -5.54 4.41 -8.19
C PHE A 103 -4.80 4.83 -6.93
N ILE A 104 -3.57 5.32 -7.09
CA ILE A 104 -2.72 5.74 -5.97
C ILE A 104 -2.55 7.25 -5.96
N ILE A 105 -2.56 7.83 -4.78
CA ILE A 105 -2.25 9.23 -4.52
C ILE A 105 -1.05 9.31 -3.60
N VAL A 106 -0.02 10.03 -4.03
CA VAL A 106 1.22 10.25 -3.29
C VAL A 106 1.41 11.75 -3.08
N ASP A 107 1.70 12.16 -1.86
CA ASP A 107 2.21 13.51 -1.60
C ASP A 107 3.67 13.59 -2.05
N THR A 108 3.95 14.42 -3.05
CA THR A 108 5.31 14.53 -3.62
C THR A 108 6.27 15.26 -2.70
N THR A 109 5.78 16.07 -1.77
CA THR A 109 6.60 16.80 -0.79
C THR A 109 7.15 15.84 0.27
N THR A 110 6.28 15.04 0.86
CA THR A 110 6.66 14.08 1.92
C THR A 110 7.07 12.71 1.37
N ARG A 111 6.81 12.45 0.08
CA ARG A 111 7.00 11.16 -0.60
C ARG A 111 6.23 10.01 0.06
N LYS A 112 5.11 10.32 0.70
CA LYS A 112 4.26 9.33 1.36
C LYS A 112 3.02 9.03 0.53
N ILE A 113 2.65 7.76 0.48
CA ILE A 113 1.37 7.34 -0.06
C ILE A 113 0.29 7.90 0.86
N GLN A 114 -0.61 8.67 0.29
CA GLN A 114 -1.73 9.24 1.02
C GLN A 114 -2.95 8.32 0.94
N GLU A 115 -3.15 7.70 -0.23
CA GLU A 115 -4.31 6.87 -0.43
C GLU A 115 -4.15 5.90 -1.60
N ILE A 116 -4.87 4.78 -1.53
CA ILE A 116 -5.03 3.82 -2.62
C ILE A 116 -6.53 3.56 -2.78
N LEU A 117 -7.11 4.02 -3.89
CA LEU A 117 -8.50 3.76 -4.22
C LEU A 117 -8.64 2.42 -4.94
N GLN A 118 -9.71 1.70 -4.65
CA GLN A 118 -9.96 0.38 -5.25
C GLN A 118 -10.31 0.43 -6.73
N ASP A 119 -10.76 1.58 -7.25
CA ASP A 119 -11.17 1.77 -8.63
C ASP A 119 -10.54 3.04 -9.22
N ARG A 120 -10.29 3.02 -10.53
CA ARG A 120 -9.76 4.15 -11.30
C ARG A 120 -10.81 4.88 -12.13
N LYS A 121 -12.09 4.61 -11.92
CA LYS A 121 -13.16 5.31 -12.64
C LYS A 121 -13.11 6.81 -12.36
N GLN A 122 -13.28 7.61 -13.42
CA GLN A 122 -13.20 9.07 -13.33
C GLN A 122 -14.16 9.66 -12.30
N SER A 123 -15.38 9.10 -12.18
CA SER A 123 -16.37 9.55 -11.18
C SER A 123 -15.87 9.35 -9.76
N VAL A 124 -15.30 8.18 -9.46
CA VAL A 124 -14.75 7.86 -8.14
C VAL A 124 -13.56 8.77 -7.80
N ILE A 125 -12.64 8.93 -8.74
CA ILE A 125 -11.46 9.79 -8.56
C ILE A 125 -11.91 11.24 -8.36
N LYS A 126 -12.85 11.73 -9.17
CA LYS A 126 -13.34 13.10 -9.11
C LYS A 126 -13.98 13.41 -7.77
N GLU A 127 -14.89 12.55 -7.32
CA GLU A 127 -15.58 12.68 -6.02
C GLU A 127 -14.55 12.67 -4.89
N HIS A 128 -13.65 11.70 -4.91
CA HIS A 128 -12.63 11.55 -3.87
C HIS A 128 -11.68 12.74 -3.77
N LEU A 129 -11.16 13.23 -4.91
CA LEU A 129 -10.28 14.39 -4.94
C LEU A 129 -11.00 15.65 -4.48
N LYS A 130 -12.25 15.86 -4.91
CA LYS A 130 -13.08 17.01 -4.51
C LYS A 130 -13.28 17.06 -3.00
N ASP A 131 -13.56 15.92 -2.38
CA ASP A 131 -13.94 15.86 -0.97
C ASP A 131 -12.73 15.96 -0.04
N ASN A 132 -11.57 15.47 -0.50
CA ASN A 132 -10.41 15.29 0.38
C ASN A 132 -9.23 16.23 0.07
N TYR A 133 -9.14 16.80 -1.14
CA TYR A 133 -7.97 17.59 -1.57
C TYR A 133 -8.40 18.92 -2.14
N LYS A 134 -8.43 19.98 -1.33
CA LYS A 134 -8.97 21.29 -1.74
C LYS A 134 -7.92 22.25 -2.30
N ASN A 135 -6.66 22.10 -1.89
CA ASN A 135 -5.61 23.10 -2.14
C ASN A 135 -4.51 22.60 -3.08
N ILE A 136 -4.84 21.77 -4.05
CA ILE A 136 -3.85 21.19 -4.97
C ILE A 136 -3.37 22.27 -5.95
N GLN A 137 -2.06 22.43 -6.01
CA GLN A 137 -1.35 23.34 -6.92
C GLN A 137 -0.68 22.62 -8.09
N THR A 138 -0.09 21.42 -7.83
CA THR A 138 0.53 20.63 -8.88
C THR A 138 0.11 19.18 -8.82
N VAL A 139 -0.10 18.57 -9.98
CA VAL A 139 -0.40 17.14 -10.13
C VAL A 139 0.57 16.53 -11.11
N SER A 140 1.43 15.62 -10.62
CA SER A 140 2.22 14.75 -11.49
C SER A 140 1.39 13.53 -11.88
N GLN A 141 1.31 13.22 -13.18
CA GLN A 141 0.49 12.12 -13.68
C GLN A 141 1.06 11.52 -14.96
N ASP A 142 0.59 10.34 -15.33
CA ASP A 142 0.85 9.78 -16.64
C ASP A 142 0.18 10.63 -17.75
N LEU A 143 0.47 10.28 -19.01
CA LEU A 143 -0.06 10.99 -20.17
C LEU A 143 -1.51 10.59 -20.51
N TRP A 144 -2.22 9.90 -19.62
CA TRP A 144 -3.58 9.44 -19.87
C TRP A 144 -4.60 10.59 -19.77
N LYS A 145 -5.22 10.90 -20.91
CA LYS A 145 -6.14 12.05 -21.05
C LYS A 145 -7.25 12.12 -19.98
N PRO A 146 -7.88 10.99 -19.56
CA PRO A 146 -8.94 11.05 -18.57
C PRO A 146 -8.53 11.65 -17.23
N TYR A 147 -7.32 11.40 -16.74
CA TYR A 147 -6.83 12.01 -15.49
C TYR A 147 -6.69 13.53 -15.63
N LYS A 148 -6.11 13.96 -16.73
CA LYS A 148 -6.01 15.39 -17.04
C LYS A 148 -7.37 16.09 -17.03
N THR A 149 -8.39 15.44 -17.60
CA THR A 149 -9.76 15.98 -17.65
C THR A 149 -10.35 16.10 -16.25
N VAL A 150 -10.20 15.08 -15.40
CA VAL A 150 -10.70 15.10 -14.01
C VAL A 150 -10.00 16.20 -13.23
N VAL A 151 -8.68 16.24 -13.25
CA VAL A 151 -7.88 17.21 -12.50
C VAL A 151 -8.24 18.64 -12.89
N LYS A 152 -8.29 18.97 -14.19
CA LYS A 152 -8.68 20.28 -14.69
C LYS A 152 -10.12 20.68 -14.38
N SER A 153 -11.01 19.69 -14.24
CA SER A 153 -12.40 19.97 -13.88
C SER A 153 -12.59 20.34 -12.39
N LEU A 154 -11.59 20.08 -11.56
CA LEU A 154 -11.63 20.32 -10.12
C LEU A 154 -10.79 21.54 -9.71
N TYR A 155 -9.68 21.80 -10.41
CA TYR A 155 -8.71 22.80 -10.04
C TYR A 155 -8.39 23.68 -11.27
N GLU A 156 -8.82 24.93 -11.24
CA GLU A 156 -8.69 25.85 -12.40
C GLU A 156 -7.23 26.19 -12.73
N GLU A 157 -6.42 26.46 -11.71
CA GLU A 157 -5.02 26.91 -11.86
C GLU A 157 -3.99 25.81 -11.60
N VAL A 158 -4.40 24.54 -11.66
CA VAL A 158 -3.49 23.43 -11.38
C VAL A 158 -2.44 23.26 -12.49
N GLU A 159 -1.19 23.16 -12.08
CA GLU A 159 -0.09 22.76 -12.96
C GLU A 159 -0.05 21.26 -13.09
N ILE A 160 -0.18 20.74 -14.31
CA ILE A 160 -0.10 19.32 -14.62
C ILE A 160 1.27 18.98 -15.16
N ILE A 161 2.00 18.16 -14.40
CA ILE A 161 3.36 17.74 -14.73
C ILE A 161 3.28 16.30 -15.27
N PRO A 162 3.68 16.05 -16.53
CA PRO A 162 3.76 14.71 -17.07
C PRO A 162 4.82 13.89 -16.34
N ASP A 163 4.51 12.64 -15.98
CA ASP A 163 5.49 11.73 -15.41
C ASP A 163 6.59 11.44 -16.44
N ARG A 164 7.84 11.71 -16.03
CA ARG A 164 9.04 11.52 -16.85
C ARG A 164 9.17 10.12 -17.42
N PHE A 165 8.87 9.09 -16.63
CA PHE A 165 8.98 7.71 -17.09
C PHE A 165 8.06 7.45 -18.28
N HIS A 166 6.81 7.90 -18.20
CA HIS A 166 5.82 7.73 -19.26
C HIS A 166 6.20 8.51 -20.54
N VAL A 167 6.76 9.70 -20.39
CA VAL A 167 7.27 10.50 -21.52
C VAL A 167 8.43 9.77 -22.23
N VAL A 168 9.47 9.38 -21.47
CA VAL A 168 10.64 8.66 -22.02
C VAL A 168 10.21 7.35 -22.67
N ARG A 169 9.30 6.60 -22.07
CA ARG A 169 8.76 5.34 -22.62
C ARG A 169 8.09 5.56 -23.96
N GLN A 170 7.30 6.62 -24.12
CA GLN A 170 6.65 6.94 -25.41
C GLN A 170 7.66 7.27 -26.51
N PHE A 171 8.70 8.05 -26.19
CA PHE A 171 9.79 8.33 -27.14
C PHE A 171 10.52 7.04 -27.54
N THR A 172 10.87 6.20 -26.59
CA THR A 172 11.53 4.92 -26.84
C THR A 172 10.69 4.01 -27.74
N TRP A 173 9.37 3.94 -27.50
CA TRP A 173 8.46 3.15 -28.32
C TRP A 173 8.33 3.70 -29.76
N ALA A 174 8.24 5.02 -29.90
CA ALA A 174 8.18 5.65 -31.22
C ALA A 174 9.45 5.35 -32.01
N PHE A 175 10.61 5.51 -31.38
CA PHE A 175 11.91 5.21 -31.99
C PHE A 175 12.05 3.75 -32.40
N THR A 176 11.66 2.84 -31.51
CA THR A 176 11.71 1.39 -31.78
C THR A 176 10.79 1.03 -32.95
N ARG A 177 9.60 1.62 -33.02
CA ARG A 177 8.64 1.40 -34.10
C ARG A 177 9.20 1.82 -35.47
N GLU A 178 9.82 2.99 -35.55
CA GLU A 178 10.45 3.46 -36.79
C GLU A 178 11.65 2.59 -37.17
N ARG A 179 12.47 2.21 -36.22
CA ARG A 179 13.58 1.27 -36.49
C ARG A 179 13.08 -0.06 -37.08
N ILE A 180 12.02 -0.65 -36.52
CA ILE A 180 11.44 -1.90 -37.04
C ILE A 180 10.87 -1.71 -38.45
N LYS A 181 10.20 -0.58 -38.74
CA LYS A 181 9.71 -0.26 -40.11
C LYS A 181 10.84 -0.18 -41.12
N LEU A 182 11.96 0.44 -40.76
CA LEU A 182 13.13 0.55 -41.63
C LEU A 182 13.80 -0.82 -41.88
N GLN A 183 13.86 -1.68 -40.87
CA GLN A 183 14.39 -3.05 -41.03
C GLN A 183 13.55 -3.88 -42.01
N LYS A 184 12.21 -3.87 -41.86
CA LYS A 184 11.28 -4.58 -42.75
C LYS A 184 11.22 -4.05 -44.19
N LYS A 185 11.71 -2.86 -44.45
CA LYS A 185 11.83 -2.32 -45.84
C LYS A 185 13.09 -2.77 -46.55
N LYS A 186 14.04 -3.34 -45.82
CA LYS A 186 15.32 -3.82 -46.38
C LYS A 186 15.33 -5.34 -46.67
N GLU A 187 14.31 -6.05 -46.21
CA GLU A 187 13.98 -7.43 -46.59
C GLU A 187 13.01 -7.42 -47.79
#